data_aa7bdf8fb274af17d6f1f83dd08eacd8
#
_entry.id   aa7bdf8fb274af17d6f1f83dd08eacd8
#
_cell.length_a   1.000
_cell.length_b   1.000
_cell.length_c   1.000
_cell.angle_alpha   90.00
_cell.angle_beta   90.00
_cell.angle_gamma   90.00
#
_symmetry.space_group_name_H-M   'P 1'
#
loop_
_entity.id
_entity.type
_entity.pdbx_description
1 polymer ?
#
loop_
_entity_poly.entity_id
_entity_poly.type
_entity_poly.pdbx_seq_one_letter_code
_entity_poly.pdbx_strand_id
1 'polypeptide(L)'
;KVTPWEVQVGAATTNLDGQIQKGTTSVKISSANAIPLLGIRTVNTAAFVGAPGLAPNISYGNAVNVDKFSDSVAPLTLEVKDAKDVKIGTLKTNVFAQARTSIKGGDFNGKFWTYSDGPGRGFWGGVPKSAGGVALVDHTDYMPGVASHYDAQGVSDTGTPDFSTFSNPNSTYSAYYLSVIAPQQAINISLDAPAAADAIVWKASLPVTVSYQ
;
A
#
# COMPACT_ATOMS: atom_id res chain seq x y z
N LYS A 1 -11.34 13.52 -16.50
CA LYS A 1 -11.72 12.12 -16.75
C LYS A 1 -12.26 11.54 -15.45
N VAL A 2 -13.48 11.04 -15.46
CA VAL A 2 -14.06 10.36 -14.28
C VAL A 2 -13.45 8.97 -14.22
N THR A 3 -12.84 8.63 -13.08
CA THR A 3 -12.31 7.29 -12.83
C THR A 3 -13.28 6.50 -11.96
N PRO A 4 -13.29 5.16 -12.04
CA PRO A 4 -14.14 4.33 -11.17
C PRO A 4 -13.60 4.20 -9.74
N TRP A 5 -12.53 4.88 -9.39
CA TRP A 5 -11.79 4.71 -8.15
C TRP A 5 -12.00 5.83 -7.16
N GLU A 6 -12.04 5.48 -5.90
CA GLU A 6 -11.83 6.40 -4.78
C GLU A 6 -10.59 5.98 -3.98
N VAL A 7 -9.88 6.99 -3.49
CA VAL A 7 -8.58 6.85 -2.83
C VAL A 7 -8.66 7.43 -1.43
N GLN A 8 -8.14 6.69 -0.45
CA GLN A 8 -7.99 7.15 0.92
C GLN A 8 -6.54 7.02 1.36
N VAL A 9 -5.96 8.13 1.77
CA VAL A 9 -4.62 8.15 2.41
C VAL A 9 -4.80 7.97 3.91
N GLY A 10 -3.93 7.19 4.53
CA GLY A 10 -3.93 6.97 5.96
C GLY A 10 -3.74 8.28 6.75
N ALA A 11 -4.46 8.41 7.85
CA ALA A 11 -4.29 9.54 8.76
C ALA A 11 -2.95 9.48 9.49
N ALA A 12 -2.44 10.63 9.88
CA ALA A 12 -1.25 10.71 10.74
C ALA A 12 -1.50 9.95 12.05
N THR A 13 -0.55 9.14 12.46
CA THR A 13 -0.61 8.42 13.74
C THR A 13 0.17 9.18 14.80
N THR A 14 -0.47 9.54 15.89
CA THR A 14 0.15 10.26 17.01
C THR A 14 0.56 9.35 18.16
N ASN A 15 0.13 8.09 18.18
CA ASN A 15 0.30 7.16 19.30
C ASN A 15 1.54 6.24 19.18
N LEU A 16 2.41 6.52 18.21
CA LEU A 16 3.69 5.80 18.06
C LEU A 16 4.82 6.51 18.81
N ASP A 17 4.49 7.21 19.88
CA ASP A 17 5.43 7.97 20.69
C ASP A 17 6.40 7.05 21.44
N GLY A 18 7.35 6.51 20.70
CA GLY A 18 8.62 6.17 21.31
C GLY A 18 9.21 7.48 21.79
N GLN A 19 9.14 7.75 23.10
CA GLN A 19 9.77 8.92 23.66
C GLN A 19 11.28 8.82 23.43
N ILE A 20 11.78 9.68 22.55
CA ILE A 20 13.21 9.82 22.34
C ILE A 20 13.75 10.59 23.56
N GLN A 21 14.45 9.88 24.43
CA GLN A 21 15.10 10.46 25.61
C GLN A 21 16.52 10.92 25.29
N LYS A 22 17.00 11.88 26.06
CA LYS A 22 18.38 12.38 25.96
C LYS A 22 19.38 11.21 25.95
N GLY A 23 20.32 11.26 25.04
CA GLY A 23 21.35 10.23 24.85
C GLY A 23 20.91 9.03 24.02
N THR A 24 19.64 8.90 23.63
CA THR A 24 19.14 7.84 22.79
C THR A 24 19.73 7.93 21.38
N THR A 25 20.14 6.80 20.82
CA THR A 25 20.62 6.67 19.44
C THR A 25 19.67 5.86 18.56
N SER A 26 18.82 5.04 19.17
CA SER A 26 17.83 4.23 18.43
C SER A 26 16.57 4.01 19.26
N VAL A 27 15.44 3.88 18.57
CA VAL A 27 14.14 3.57 19.17
C VAL A 27 13.46 2.51 18.33
N LYS A 28 12.84 1.52 18.98
CA LYS A 28 11.99 0.52 18.32
C LYS A 28 10.57 0.65 18.83
N ILE A 29 9.65 0.80 17.91
CA ILE A 29 8.21 0.89 18.21
C ILE A 29 7.43 -0.11 17.37
N SER A 30 6.21 -0.43 17.81
CA SER A 30 5.27 -1.24 17.06
C SER A 30 3.85 -0.84 17.44
N SER A 31 2.88 -1.13 16.59
CA SER A 31 1.46 -0.92 16.87
C SER A 31 0.73 -2.26 16.95
N ALA A 32 -0.20 -2.38 17.91
CA ALA A 32 -1.07 -3.56 18.01
C ALA A 32 -2.01 -3.68 16.80
N ASN A 33 -2.39 -2.55 16.21
CA ASN A 33 -3.24 -2.50 15.03
C ASN A 33 -2.42 -2.13 13.79
N ALA A 34 -2.91 -2.52 12.60
CA ALA A 34 -2.34 -2.07 11.34
C ALA A 34 -2.39 -0.53 11.25
N ILE A 35 -1.33 0.06 10.68
CA ILE A 35 -1.28 1.48 10.38
C ILE A 35 -1.59 1.65 8.89
N PRO A 36 -2.76 2.20 8.52
CA PRO A 36 -3.13 2.41 7.13
C PRO A 36 -2.20 3.41 6.45
N LEU A 37 -1.77 3.12 5.23
CA LEU A 37 -0.98 4.03 4.38
C LEU A 37 -1.80 4.51 3.19
N LEU A 38 -2.34 3.59 2.38
CA LEU A 38 -3.13 3.89 1.19
C LEU A 38 -4.20 2.82 0.97
N GLY A 39 -5.42 3.25 0.71
CA GLY A 39 -6.51 2.39 0.26
C GLY A 39 -7.07 2.88 -1.07
N ILE A 40 -7.36 1.97 -1.98
CA ILE A 40 -8.04 2.25 -3.25
C ILE A 40 -9.15 1.23 -3.40
N ARG A 41 -10.34 1.71 -3.70
CA ARG A 41 -11.50 0.86 -4.00
C ARG A 41 -12.34 1.48 -5.11
N THR A 42 -13.26 0.73 -5.67
CA THR A 42 -14.22 1.28 -6.61
C THR A 42 -15.23 2.21 -5.91
N VAL A 43 -15.66 3.26 -6.60
CA VAL A 43 -16.70 4.19 -6.10
C VAL A 43 -18.01 3.44 -5.90
N ASN A 44 -18.37 2.56 -6.85
CA ASN A 44 -19.59 1.77 -6.81
C ASN A 44 -19.32 0.33 -6.38
N THR A 45 -20.33 -0.32 -5.82
CA THR A 45 -20.28 -1.74 -5.47
C THR A 45 -20.44 -2.66 -6.69
N ALA A 46 -20.98 -2.14 -7.81
CA ALA A 46 -21.04 -2.88 -9.07
C ALA A 46 -19.70 -2.78 -9.83
N ALA A 47 -19.34 -3.86 -10.51
CA ALA A 47 -18.18 -3.88 -11.38
C ALA A 47 -18.32 -2.83 -12.52
N PHE A 48 -17.21 -2.24 -12.93
CA PHE A 48 -17.17 -1.23 -13.98
C PHE A 48 -16.72 -1.82 -15.34
N VAL A 49 -17.13 -1.20 -16.43
CA VAL A 49 -16.68 -1.57 -17.77
C VAL A 49 -15.28 -1.04 -18.01
N GLY A 50 -14.42 -1.87 -18.60
CA GLY A 50 -13.05 -1.50 -18.91
C GLY A 50 -12.94 -0.38 -19.95
N ALA A 51 -11.91 0.43 -19.80
CA ALA A 51 -11.53 1.46 -20.78
C ALA A 51 -10.05 1.84 -20.60
N PRO A 52 -9.37 2.30 -21.66
CA PRO A 52 -8.00 2.77 -21.55
C PRO A 52 -7.84 3.89 -20.53
N GLY A 53 -6.76 3.86 -19.78
CA GLY A 53 -6.39 4.89 -18.82
C GLY A 53 -7.14 4.79 -17.49
N LEU A 54 -7.61 3.62 -17.10
CA LEU A 54 -8.27 3.39 -15.80
C LEU A 54 -7.36 2.73 -14.76
N ALA A 55 -6.21 2.19 -15.14
CA ALA A 55 -5.34 1.49 -14.22
C ALA A 55 -4.71 2.45 -13.19
N PRO A 56 -4.94 2.26 -11.87
CA PRO A 56 -4.25 3.04 -10.86
C PRO A 56 -2.75 2.72 -10.85
N ASN A 57 -1.93 3.74 -10.89
CA ASN A 57 -0.49 3.65 -10.71
C ASN A 57 -0.12 4.41 -9.42
N ILE A 58 0.72 3.81 -8.61
CA ILE A 58 1.06 4.28 -7.27
C ILE A 58 2.54 4.64 -7.22
N SER A 59 2.85 5.77 -6.59
CA SER A 59 4.21 6.13 -6.26
C SER A 59 4.31 6.46 -4.78
N TYR A 60 5.27 5.85 -4.11
CA TYR A 60 5.70 6.20 -2.76
C TYR A 60 7.00 7.00 -2.78
N GLY A 61 7.30 7.67 -3.90
CA GLY A 61 8.62 8.24 -4.12
C GLY A 61 9.68 7.12 -4.11
N ASN A 62 10.76 7.33 -3.41
CA ASN A 62 11.81 6.32 -3.22
C ASN A 62 11.72 5.63 -1.84
N ALA A 63 10.62 5.84 -1.11
CA ALA A 63 10.51 5.36 0.27
C ALA A 63 10.28 3.85 0.35
N VAL A 64 9.48 3.27 -0.54
CA VAL A 64 9.24 1.82 -0.61
C VAL A 64 10.11 1.19 -1.67
N ASN A 65 10.87 0.16 -1.30
CA ASN A 65 11.65 -0.61 -2.28
C ASN A 65 10.78 -1.68 -2.92
N VAL A 66 10.09 -1.30 -4.00
CA VAL A 66 9.14 -2.17 -4.71
C VAL A 66 9.79 -3.34 -5.43
N ASP A 67 11.10 -3.31 -5.65
CA ASP A 67 11.86 -4.43 -6.24
C ASP A 67 12.10 -5.56 -5.23
N LYS A 68 11.91 -5.29 -3.94
CA LYS A 68 12.15 -6.25 -2.86
C LYS A 68 10.87 -6.77 -2.20
N PHE A 69 9.75 -6.74 -2.90
CA PHE A 69 8.56 -7.42 -2.42
C PHE A 69 8.79 -8.92 -2.29
N SER A 70 8.52 -9.45 -1.10
CA SER A 70 8.49 -10.87 -0.80
C SER A 70 7.31 -11.12 0.13
N ASP A 71 6.47 -12.07 -0.22
CA ASP A 71 5.27 -12.39 0.57
C ASP A 71 4.39 -11.15 0.82
N SER A 72 4.24 -10.31 -0.21
CA SER A 72 3.55 -9.00 -0.20
C SER A 72 4.13 -7.96 0.76
N VAL A 73 5.36 -8.13 1.20
CA VAL A 73 6.06 -7.23 2.13
C VAL A 73 7.27 -6.61 1.46
N ALA A 74 7.44 -5.30 1.59
CA ALA A 74 8.56 -4.56 1.04
C ALA A 74 9.17 -3.60 2.08
N PRO A 75 10.50 -3.33 2.02
CA PRO A 75 11.15 -2.38 2.91
C PRO A 75 10.66 -0.95 2.67
N LEU A 76 10.45 -0.23 3.76
CA LEU A 76 10.12 1.20 3.80
C LEU A 76 11.21 1.94 4.56
N THR A 77 11.72 3.03 3.99
CA THR A 77 12.70 3.91 4.62
C THR A 77 12.23 5.36 4.50
N LEU A 78 12.18 6.07 5.64
CA LEU A 78 11.78 7.47 5.71
C LEU A 78 12.83 8.27 6.47
N GLU A 79 12.95 9.57 6.12
CA GLU A 79 13.66 10.52 6.96
C GLU A 79 12.84 10.84 8.21
N VAL A 80 13.51 10.93 9.35
CA VAL A 80 12.94 11.43 10.60
C VAL A 80 13.39 12.87 10.77
N LYS A 81 12.42 13.76 11.01
CA LYS A 81 12.64 15.19 11.17
C LYS A 81 12.17 15.68 12.53
N ASP A 82 12.80 16.70 13.05
CA ASP A 82 12.40 17.38 14.28
C ASP A 82 11.26 18.39 14.04
N ALA A 83 10.86 19.10 15.08
CA ALA A 83 9.82 20.13 15.01
C ALA A 83 10.18 21.32 14.10
N LYS A 84 11.47 21.51 13.80
CA LYS A 84 11.97 22.55 12.88
C LYS A 84 12.18 22.05 11.46
N ASP A 85 11.69 20.83 11.14
CA ASP A 85 11.82 20.19 9.84
C ASP A 85 13.27 19.82 9.45
N VAL A 86 14.15 19.70 10.44
CA VAL A 86 15.53 19.28 10.26
C VAL A 86 15.61 17.75 10.37
N LYS A 87 16.31 17.10 9.42
CA LYS A 87 16.55 15.65 9.48
C LYS A 87 17.43 15.32 10.70
N ILE A 88 16.94 14.43 11.54
CA ILE A 88 17.61 13.96 12.76
C ILE A 88 17.86 12.46 12.76
N GLY A 89 17.33 11.72 11.78
CA GLY A 89 17.48 10.27 11.74
C GLY A 89 16.79 9.63 10.58
N THR A 90 16.70 8.30 10.64
CA THR A 90 16.09 7.44 9.62
C THR A 90 15.16 6.44 10.27
N LEU A 91 13.97 6.28 9.70
CA LEU A 91 12.98 5.28 10.08
C LEU A 91 13.04 4.14 9.06
N LYS A 92 13.12 2.90 9.55
CA LYS A 92 13.05 1.69 8.72
C LYS A 92 11.98 0.76 9.26
N THR A 93 11.13 0.28 8.36
CA THR A 93 10.09 -0.70 8.65
C THR A 93 9.77 -1.49 7.38
N ASN A 94 8.67 -2.23 7.39
CA ASN A 94 8.14 -2.91 6.22
C ASN A 94 6.70 -2.49 5.96
N VAL A 95 6.35 -2.44 4.69
CA VAL A 95 4.98 -2.24 4.21
C VAL A 95 4.43 -3.58 3.74
N PHE A 96 3.21 -3.91 4.16
CA PHE A 96 2.40 -4.95 3.54
C PHE A 96 1.48 -4.29 2.51
N ALA A 97 1.47 -4.80 1.27
CA ALA A 97 0.60 -4.30 0.22
C ALA A 97 -0.07 -5.45 -0.53
N GLN A 98 -1.37 -5.31 -0.78
CA GLN A 98 -2.20 -6.34 -1.37
C GLN A 98 -3.25 -5.72 -2.27
N ALA A 99 -3.51 -6.36 -3.41
CA ALA A 99 -4.61 -6.01 -4.28
C ALA A 99 -5.32 -7.27 -4.77
N ARG A 100 -6.64 -7.17 -4.92
CA ARG A 100 -7.50 -8.23 -5.42
C ARG A 100 -8.25 -7.72 -6.63
N THR A 101 -8.32 -8.49 -7.69
CA THR A 101 -9.00 -8.13 -8.93
C THR A 101 -9.94 -9.24 -9.35
N SER A 102 -11.16 -8.89 -9.77
CA SER A 102 -12.08 -9.76 -10.48
C SER A 102 -12.32 -9.23 -11.90
N ILE A 103 -12.37 -10.14 -12.87
CA ILE A 103 -12.63 -9.86 -14.27
C ILE A 103 -13.72 -10.80 -14.77
N LYS A 104 -14.71 -10.25 -15.47
CA LYS A 104 -15.76 -11.04 -16.11
C LYS A 104 -16.03 -10.51 -17.51
N GLY A 105 -16.09 -11.42 -18.49
CA GLY A 105 -16.33 -11.12 -19.88
C GLY A 105 -15.05 -11.03 -20.70
N GLY A 106 -15.21 -10.70 -22.00
CA GLY A 106 -14.10 -10.82 -22.95
C GLY A 106 -13.60 -12.26 -23.03
N ASP A 107 -12.29 -12.40 -23.01
CA ASP A 107 -11.63 -13.72 -23.10
C ASP A 107 -11.20 -14.27 -21.73
N PHE A 108 -11.60 -13.62 -20.63
CA PHE A 108 -11.15 -14.00 -19.29
C PHE A 108 -12.26 -13.86 -18.25
N ASN A 109 -12.41 -14.88 -17.41
CA ASN A 109 -13.29 -14.86 -16.25
C ASN A 109 -12.53 -15.42 -15.05
N GLY A 110 -12.28 -14.59 -14.04
CA GLY A 110 -11.56 -15.05 -12.87
C GLY A 110 -11.29 -13.92 -11.87
N LYS A 111 -10.93 -14.32 -10.66
CA LYS A 111 -10.42 -13.41 -9.64
C LYS A 111 -9.07 -13.90 -9.15
N PHE A 112 -8.21 -12.96 -8.79
CA PHE A 112 -6.84 -13.27 -8.43
C PHE A 112 -6.24 -12.21 -7.51
N TRP A 113 -5.22 -12.61 -6.76
CA TRP A 113 -4.30 -11.69 -6.10
C TRP A 113 -3.42 -11.03 -7.14
N THR A 114 -3.19 -9.74 -7.02
CA THR A 114 -2.67 -8.91 -8.11
C THR A 114 -1.20 -8.58 -7.92
N TYR A 115 -0.40 -8.80 -8.95
CA TYR A 115 0.92 -8.20 -9.12
C TYR A 115 0.89 -7.20 -10.28
N SER A 116 1.95 -6.40 -10.42
CA SER A 116 2.08 -5.48 -11.56
C SER A 116 3.54 -5.34 -11.97
N ASP A 117 3.84 -5.69 -13.21
CA ASP A 117 5.20 -5.75 -13.74
C ASP A 117 5.53 -4.57 -14.68
N GLY A 118 4.65 -3.57 -14.76
CA GLY A 118 4.91 -2.39 -15.58
C GLY A 118 3.88 -1.28 -15.46
N PRO A 119 4.24 -0.06 -15.87
CA PRO A 119 3.31 1.07 -15.95
C PRO A 119 2.08 0.76 -16.80
N GLY A 120 0.92 1.33 -16.44
CA GLY A 120 -0.35 1.06 -17.11
C GLY A 120 -1.00 -0.25 -16.70
N ARG A 121 -0.37 -1.07 -15.85
CA ARG A 121 -0.98 -2.20 -15.17
C ARG A 121 -1.45 -1.81 -13.80
N GLY A 122 -2.59 -2.34 -13.38
CA GLY A 122 -3.24 -1.95 -12.13
C GLY A 122 -2.33 -2.06 -10.92
N PHE A 123 -2.29 -0.98 -10.15
CA PHE A 123 -1.54 -0.84 -8.91
C PHE A 123 0.00 -0.90 -9.07
N TRP A 124 0.49 -0.65 -10.30
CA TRP A 124 1.92 -0.50 -10.55
C TRP A 124 2.58 0.45 -9.54
N GLY A 125 3.71 0.04 -8.98
CA GLY A 125 4.44 0.79 -7.96
C GLY A 125 3.96 0.57 -6.53
N GLY A 126 2.82 -0.13 -6.33
CA GLY A 126 2.26 -0.39 -5.01
C GLY A 126 2.14 -1.86 -4.63
N VAL A 127 2.36 -2.79 -5.58
CA VAL A 127 2.28 -4.24 -5.39
C VAL A 127 3.56 -4.92 -5.88
N PRO A 128 3.76 -6.22 -5.58
CA PRO A 128 4.88 -6.97 -6.13
C PRO A 128 4.93 -6.90 -7.66
N LYS A 129 6.14 -6.93 -8.22
CA LYS A 129 6.36 -6.90 -9.67
C LYS A 129 6.24 -8.26 -10.34
N SER A 130 6.06 -9.31 -9.57
CA SER A 130 5.92 -10.68 -10.08
C SER A 130 5.00 -11.51 -9.19
N ALA A 131 4.44 -12.57 -9.76
CA ALA A 131 3.58 -13.51 -9.04
C ALA A 131 4.26 -14.10 -7.79
N GLY A 132 5.54 -14.41 -7.88
CA GLY A 132 6.30 -15.00 -6.78
C GLY A 132 6.46 -14.09 -5.55
N GLY A 133 6.25 -12.79 -5.68
CA GLY A 133 6.29 -11.85 -4.57
C GLY A 133 4.97 -11.67 -3.82
N VAL A 134 3.89 -12.28 -4.31
CA VAL A 134 2.52 -12.08 -3.80
C VAL A 134 2.16 -13.12 -2.75
N ALA A 135 1.70 -12.67 -1.58
CA ALA A 135 1.06 -13.53 -0.58
C ALA A 135 -0.37 -13.87 -1.01
N LEU A 136 -0.76 -15.14 -0.87
CA LEU A 136 -2.08 -15.66 -1.22
C LEU A 136 -3.04 -15.67 -0.01
N VAL A 137 -2.86 -14.76 0.92
CA VAL A 137 -3.65 -14.66 2.16
C VAL A 137 -4.37 -13.32 2.20
N ASP A 138 -5.67 -13.34 2.49
CA ASP A 138 -6.50 -12.14 2.64
C ASP A 138 -6.20 -11.41 3.94
N HIS A 139 -5.82 -10.12 3.84
CA HIS A 139 -5.60 -9.22 4.96
C HIS A 139 -6.44 -7.94 4.85
N THR A 140 -7.67 -8.04 4.37
CA THR A 140 -8.63 -6.92 4.36
C THR A 140 -9.00 -6.44 5.76
N ASP A 141 -8.80 -7.27 6.78
CA ASP A 141 -8.90 -6.90 8.20
C ASP A 141 -7.89 -5.81 8.60
N TYR A 142 -6.78 -5.68 7.90
CA TYR A 142 -5.80 -4.60 8.14
C TYR A 142 -6.33 -3.21 7.74
N MET A 143 -7.31 -3.14 6.86
CA MET A 143 -7.93 -1.88 6.45
C MET A 143 -9.44 -2.08 6.30
N PRO A 144 -10.22 -2.01 7.41
CA PRO A 144 -11.67 -2.18 7.36
C PRO A 144 -12.33 -1.26 6.34
N GLY A 145 -13.24 -1.82 5.53
CA GLY A 145 -13.96 -1.09 4.49
C GLY A 145 -13.29 -1.05 3.13
N VAL A 146 -12.01 -1.38 2.99
CA VAL A 146 -11.32 -1.34 1.70
C VAL A 146 -11.93 -2.29 0.66
N ALA A 147 -12.43 -3.44 1.08
CA ALA A 147 -13.05 -4.43 0.21
C ALA A 147 -14.59 -4.34 0.18
N SER A 148 -15.21 -3.35 0.84
CA SER A 148 -16.68 -3.28 0.95
C SER A 148 -17.38 -3.02 -0.38
N HIS A 149 -16.68 -2.45 -1.37
CA HIS A 149 -17.20 -2.23 -2.72
C HIS A 149 -16.74 -3.30 -3.72
N TYR A 150 -15.94 -4.28 -3.26
CA TYR A 150 -15.44 -5.32 -4.15
C TYR A 150 -16.55 -6.28 -4.56
N ASP A 151 -16.71 -6.45 -5.86
CA ASP A 151 -17.62 -7.40 -6.49
C ASP A 151 -16.81 -8.55 -7.09
N ALA A 152 -16.92 -9.73 -6.51
CA ALA A 152 -16.27 -10.93 -7.04
C ALA A 152 -16.92 -11.45 -8.34
N GLN A 153 -18.04 -10.87 -8.78
CA GLN A 153 -18.74 -11.12 -10.04
C GLN A 153 -19.13 -12.59 -10.28
N GLY A 154 -19.12 -13.42 -9.23
CA GLY A 154 -19.41 -14.86 -9.35
C GLY A 154 -18.35 -15.68 -10.12
N VAL A 155 -17.17 -15.11 -10.36
CA VAL A 155 -16.08 -15.80 -11.05
C VAL A 155 -15.23 -16.62 -10.08
N SER A 156 -14.57 -17.65 -10.60
CA SER A 156 -13.71 -18.54 -9.82
C SER A 156 -12.36 -17.88 -9.52
N ASP A 157 -11.78 -18.25 -8.38
CA ASP A 157 -10.40 -17.93 -8.06
C ASP A 157 -9.46 -18.72 -8.99
N THR A 158 -8.50 -18.02 -9.60
CA THR A 158 -7.53 -18.68 -10.50
C THR A 158 -6.47 -19.48 -9.73
N GLY A 159 -6.29 -19.19 -8.43
CA GLY A 159 -5.27 -19.80 -7.58
C GLY A 159 -3.84 -19.34 -7.87
N THR A 160 -3.66 -18.49 -8.87
CA THR A 160 -2.36 -17.94 -9.28
C THR A 160 -2.46 -16.43 -9.40
N PRO A 161 -1.50 -15.65 -8.88
CA PRO A 161 -1.48 -14.20 -9.06
C PRO A 161 -1.43 -13.81 -10.53
N ASP A 162 -2.09 -12.70 -10.86
CA ASP A 162 -2.15 -12.16 -12.22
C ASP A 162 -2.19 -10.63 -12.17
N PHE A 163 -2.27 -9.98 -13.31
CA PHE A 163 -2.38 -8.53 -13.46
C PHE A 163 -3.53 -8.14 -14.37
N SER A 164 -3.91 -6.86 -14.34
CA SER A 164 -4.91 -6.31 -15.26
C SER A 164 -4.58 -4.88 -15.66
N THR A 165 -4.90 -4.53 -16.89
CA THR A 165 -4.86 -3.15 -17.38
C THR A 165 -6.19 -2.41 -17.20
N PHE A 166 -7.26 -3.10 -16.80
CA PHE A 166 -8.63 -2.58 -16.69
C PHE A 166 -9.15 -1.92 -17.97
N SER A 167 -8.63 -2.31 -19.14
CA SER A 167 -8.81 -1.56 -20.39
C SER A 167 -9.76 -2.20 -21.39
N ASN A 168 -10.12 -3.49 -21.23
CA ASN A 168 -10.95 -4.18 -22.20
C ASN A 168 -12.43 -3.75 -22.09
N PRO A 169 -13.03 -3.10 -23.14
CA PRO A 169 -14.41 -2.65 -23.08
C PRO A 169 -15.45 -3.77 -23.11
N ASN A 170 -15.03 -5.00 -23.38
CA ASN A 170 -15.89 -6.18 -23.36
C ASN A 170 -15.85 -6.92 -22.01
N SER A 171 -15.13 -6.39 -21.05
CA SER A 171 -14.99 -6.95 -19.71
C SER A 171 -15.47 -5.97 -18.64
N THR A 172 -15.94 -6.53 -17.52
CA THR A 172 -16.21 -5.79 -16.30
C THR A 172 -15.17 -6.15 -15.23
N TYR A 173 -14.83 -5.16 -14.41
CA TYR A 173 -13.77 -5.24 -13.43
C TYR A 173 -14.24 -4.75 -12.08
N SER A 174 -13.73 -5.38 -11.04
CA SER A 174 -13.78 -4.86 -9.68
C SER A 174 -12.45 -5.17 -9.00
N ALA A 175 -11.97 -4.26 -8.17
CA ALA A 175 -10.71 -4.45 -7.46
C ALA A 175 -10.61 -3.56 -6.23
N TYR A 176 -9.69 -3.91 -5.35
CA TYR A 176 -9.23 -3.04 -4.27
C TYR A 176 -7.72 -3.20 -4.08
N TYR A 177 -7.13 -2.19 -3.46
CA TYR A 177 -5.74 -2.15 -3.03
C TYR A 177 -5.67 -1.64 -1.60
N LEU A 178 -4.79 -2.23 -0.83
CA LEU A 178 -4.42 -1.72 0.48
C LEU A 178 -2.91 -1.75 0.67
N SER A 179 -2.39 -0.77 1.39
CA SER A 179 -1.05 -0.81 1.96
C SER A 179 -1.09 -0.34 3.40
N VAL A 180 -0.38 -1.04 4.25
CA VAL A 180 -0.35 -0.81 5.69
C VAL A 180 1.04 -1.13 6.25
N ILE A 181 1.35 -0.59 7.43
CA ILE A 181 2.33 -1.21 8.31
C ILE A 181 1.55 -2.25 9.12
N ALA A 182 1.89 -3.53 8.97
CA ALA A 182 1.13 -4.62 9.58
C ALA A 182 1.13 -4.56 11.11
N PRO A 183 0.12 -5.15 11.78
CA PRO A 183 0.13 -5.26 13.24
C PRO A 183 1.43 -5.88 13.75
N GLN A 184 1.99 -5.32 14.81
CA GLN A 184 3.22 -5.78 15.47
C GLN A 184 4.50 -5.68 14.61
N GLN A 185 4.42 -5.08 13.41
CA GLN A 185 5.60 -4.82 12.60
C GLN A 185 6.53 -3.84 13.32
N ALA A 186 7.78 -4.22 13.49
CA ALA A 186 8.78 -3.35 14.09
C ALA A 186 9.04 -2.11 13.21
N ILE A 187 9.05 -0.94 13.84
CA ILE A 187 9.44 0.33 13.26
C ILE A 187 10.70 0.77 14.01
N ASN A 188 11.81 0.85 13.30
CA ASN A 188 13.10 1.18 13.88
C ASN A 188 13.53 2.58 13.46
N ILE A 189 13.81 3.42 14.45
CA ILE A 189 14.34 4.77 14.26
C ILE A 189 15.78 4.79 14.71
N SER A 190 16.68 5.22 13.83
CA SER A 190 18.09 5.45 14.11
C SER A 190 18.36 6.94 14.05
N LEU A 191 18.88 7.53 15.11
CA LEU A 191 19.23 8.95 15.13
C LEU A 191 20.64 9.16 14.58
N ASP A 192 20.84 10.26 13.86
CA ASP A 192 22.14 10.63 13.27
C ASP A 192 23.16 11.02 14.36
N ALA A 193 22.67 11.50 15.51
CA ALA A 193 23.45 11.80 16.70
C ALA A 193 22.62 11.45 17.95
N PRO A 194 23.25 11.21 19.12
CA PRO A 194 22.50 11.02 20.36
C PRO A 194 21.57 12.21 20.61
N ALA A 195 20.35 11.92 21.08
CA ALA A 195 19.37 12.95 21.37
C ALA A 195 19.91 13.96 22.40
N ALA A 196 19.84 15.24 22.08
CA ALA A 196 20.37 16.32 22.91
C ALA A 196 19.47 16.66 24.11
N ALA A 197 18.20 16.27 24.08
CA ALA A 197 17.19 16.55 25.10
C ALA A 197 16.20 15.40 25.25
N ASP A 198 15.44 15.42 26.33
CA ASP A 198 14.33 14.49 26.54
C ASP A 198 13.12 14.88 25.68
N ALA A 199 12.27 13.89 25.37
CA ALA A 199 10.98 14.04 24.72
C ALA A 199 11.05 14.84 23.40
N ILE A 200 12.03 14.51 22.54
CA ILE A 200 12.14 15.14 21.23
C ILE A 200 10.90 14.79 20.39
N VAL A 201 10.21 15.82 19.92
CA VAL A 201 9.12 15.69 18.94
C VAL A 201 9.73 15.34 17.59
N TRP A 202 9.21 14.29 16.96
CA TRP A 202 9.66 13.85 15.65
C TRP A 202 8.49 13.57 14.71
N LYS A 203 8.76 13.60 13.43
CA LYS A 203 7.82 13.21 12.38
C LYS A 203 8.54 12.49 11.25
N ALA A 204 7.82 11.58 10.59
CA ALA A 204 8.22 10.96 9.34
C ALA A 204 7.01 10.97 8.40
N SER A 205 7.22 11.33 7.13
CA SER A 205 6.14 11.47 6.15
C SER A 205 6.39 10.59 4.95
N LEU A 206 5.37 9.80 4.56
CA LEU A 206 5.39 8.97 3.37
C LEU A 206 4.76 9.76 2.20
N PRO A 207 5.50 10.05 1.12
CA PRO A 207 4.89 10.63 -0.07
C PRO A 207 4.04 9.59 -0.79
N VAL A 208 2.83 9.98 -1.19
CA VAL A 208 1.91 9.11 -1.92
C VAL A 208 1.33 9.87 -3.11
N THR A 209 1.46 9.29 -4.29
CA THR A 209 0.82 9.79 -5.50
C THR A 209 0.08 8.65 -6.19
N VAL A 210 -1.16 8.89 -6.60
CA VAL A 210 -1.94 7.97 -7.42
C VAL A 210 -2.27 8.67 -8.74
N SER A 211 -1.94 8.00 -9.84
CA SER A 211 -2.26 8.43 -11.20
C SER A 211 -2.96 7.30 -11.94
N TYR A 212 -3.54 7.62 -13.09
CA TYR A 212 -4.30 6.64 -13.88
C TYR A 212 -3.77 6.57 -15.30
N GLN A 213 -3.49 5.37 -15.79
CA GLN A 213 -2.90 5.11 -17.10
C GLN A 213 -3.66 4.05 -17.90
#